data_f9147c8e0e1c37fe10666a93d36c76f2
#
_entry.id   f9147c8e0e1c37fe10666a93d36c76f2
#
_cell.length_a   1.000
_cell.length_b   1.000
_cell.length_c   1.000
_cell.angle_alpha   90.00
_cell.angle_beta   90.00
_cell.angle_gamma   90.00
#
_symmetry.space_group_name_H-M   'P 1'
#
loop_
_entity.id
_entity.type
_entity.pdbx_description
1 polymer ?
#
loop_
_entity_poly.entity_id
_entity_poly.type
_entity_poly.pdbx_seq_one_letter_code
_entity_poly.pdbx_strand_id
1 'polypeptide(L)' 'MIDTVEKIYVDGNFETYRVTFENGKISNVPIAEDNTDYQAIQEWAKVEGNNIIDPGA' A
#
# COMPACT_ATOMS: atom_id res chain seq x y z
N MET A 1 -12.56 1.51 -4.20
CA MET A 1 -12.02 0.92 -2.97
C MET A 1 -10.71 0.19 -3.26
N ILE A 2 -9.89 0.07 -2.26
CA ILE A 2 -8.61 -0.63 -2.37
C ILE A 2 -8.85 -2.13 -2.50
N ASP A 3 -8.24 -2.76 -3.51
CA ASP A 3 -8.29 -4.22 -3.69
C ASP A 3 -7.07 -4.88 -3.05
N THR A 4 -5.86 -4.45 -3.44
CA THR A 4 -4.62 -4.97 -2.87
C THR A 4 -3.62 -3.86 -2.62
N VAL A 5 -2.72 -4.10 -1.66
CA VAL A 5 -1.60 -3.19 -1.36
C VAL A 5 -0.34 -4.03 -1.27
N GLU A 6 0.70 -3.59 -1.97
CA GLU A 6 1.99 -4.26 -1.99
C GLU A 6 3.10 -3.29 -1.61
N LYS A 7 4.05 -3.74 -0.79
CA LYS A 7 5.24 -2.96 -0.48
C LYS A 7 6.22 -3.02 -1.65
N ILE A 8 6.77 -1.85 -2.00
CA ILE A 8 7.77 -1.74 -3.07
C ILE A 8 9.11 -1.38 -2.44
N TYR A 9 10.11 -2.19 -2.72
CA TYR A 9 11.46 -1.99 -2.22
C TYR A 9 12.36 -1.49 -3.35
N VAL A 10 13.25 -0.56 -3.02
CA VAL A 10 14.28 -0.04 -3.93
C VAL A 10 15.61 -0.17 -3.21
N ASP A 11 16.54 -0.91 -3.82
CA ASP A 11 17.87 -1.17 -3.25
C ASP A 11 17.79 -1.74 -1.82
N GLY A 12 16.82 -2.62 -1.58
CA GLY A 12 16.63 -3.26 -0.30
C GLY A 12 15.87 -2.42 0.73
N ASN A 13 15.43 -1.22 0.35
CA ASN A 13 14.72 -0.31 1.26
C ASN A 13 13.26 -0.17 0.85
N PHE A 14 12.36 -0.21 1.83
CA PHE A 14 10.95 0.02 1.61
C PHE A 14 10.72 1.50 1.29
N GLU A 15 10.23 1.78 0.08
CA GLU A 15 10.08 3.16 -0.43
C GLU A 15 8.64 3.59 -0.59
N THR A 16 7.78 2.73 -1.17
CA THR A 16 6.40 3.08 -1.47
C THR A 16 5.48 1.89 -1.33
N TYR A 17 4.17 2.18 -1.29
CA TYR A 17 3.15 1.16 -1.47
C TYR A 17 2.65 1.21 -2.91
N ARG A 18 2.39 0.05 -3.49
CA ARG A 18 1.64 -0.06 -4.74
C ARG A 18 0.22 -0.47 -4.39
N VAL A 19 -0.72 0.41 -4.66
CA VAL A 19 -2.13 0.17 -4.37
C VAL A 19 -2.85 -0.17 -5.67
N THR A 20 -3.55 -1.31 -5.69
CA THR A 20 -4.43 -1.68 -6.80
C THR A 20 -5.86 -1.50 -6.32
N PHE A 21 -6.64 -0.73 -7.07
CA PHE A 21 -8.04 -0.48 -6.77
C PHE A 21 -8.92 -1.49 -7.50
N GLU A 22 -10.15 -1.67 -7.02
CA GLU A 22 -11.10 -2.64 -7.59
C GLU A 22 -11.43 -2.37 -9.06
N ASN A 23 -11.30 -1.12 -9.51
CA ASN A 23 -11.52 -0.76 -10.91
C ASN A 23 -10.30 -1.01 -11.81
N GLY A 24 -9.23 -1.59 -11.26
CA GLY A 24 -8.01 -1.90 -12.00
C GLY A 24 -6.96 -0.82 -12.01
N LYS A 25 -7.23 0.34 -11.45
CA LYS A 25 -6.23 1.41 -11.37
C LYS A 25 -5.14 1.07 -10.36
N ILE A 26 -3.92 1.48 -10.68
CA ILE A 26 -2.76 1.28 -9.82
C ILE A 26 -2.18 2.64 -9.44
N SER A 27 -1.87 2.82 -8.17
CA SER A 27 -1.28 4.06 -7.67
C SER A 27 -0.08 3.74 -6.77
N ASN A 28 0.95 4.58 -6.84
CA ASN A 28 2.09 4.50 -5.92
C ASN A 28 1.89 5.54 -4.82
N VAL A 29 1.96 5.10 -3.58
CA VAL A 29 1.70 5.95 -2.41
C VAL A 29 2.97 6.04 -1.58
N PRO A 30 3.51 7.25 -1.35
CA PRO A 30 4.72 7.41 -0.54
C PRO A 30 4.45 7.10 0.93
N ILE A 31 5.52 6.78 1.65
CA ILE A 31 5.44 6.55 3.09
C ILE A 31 5.50 7.92 3.77
N ALA A 32 4.34 8.51 4.02
CA ALA A 32 4.24 9.83 4.64
C ALA A 32 2.97 9.89 5.50
N GLU A 33 3.13 10.14 6.78
CA GLU A 33 2.01 10.10 7.73
C GLU A 33 0.94 11.15 7.45
N ASP A 34 1.31 12.26 6.82
CA ASP A 34 0.39 13.32 6.45
C ASP A 34 -0.26 13.11 5.08
N ASN A 35 0.09 12.04 4.38
CA ASN A 35 -0.51 11.69 3.09
C ASN A 35 -1.82 10.96 3.33
N THR A 36 -2.92 11.47 2.75
CA THR A 36 -4.25 10.89 2.96
C THR A 36 -4.36 9.48 2.41
N ASP A 37 -3.70 9.18 1.29
CA ASP A 37 -3.72 7.84 0.71
C ASP A 37 -2.95 6.86 1.60
N TYR A 38 -1.85 7.31 2.19
CA TYR A 38 -1.10 6.49 3.15
C TYR A 38 -1.97 6.16 4.36
N GLN A 39 -2.70 7.15 4.88
CA GLN A 39 -3.62 6.95 6.00
C GLN A 39 -4.73 5.96 5.63
N ALA A 40 -5.25 6.06 4.41
CA ALA A 40 -6.28 5.13 3.92
C ALA A 40 -5.75 3.69 3.87
N ILE A 41 -4.49 3.50 3.47
CA ILE A 41 -3.87 2.18 3.48
C ILE A 41 -3.78 1.63 4.90
N GLN A 42 -3.41 2.46 5.87
CA GLN A 42 -3.31 2.03 7.27
C GLN A 42 -4.67 1.59 7.81
N GLU A 43 -5.73 2.33 7.51
CA GLU A 43 -7.08 1.95 7.91
C GLU A 43 -7.55 0.67 7.22
N TRP A 44 -7.27 0.55 5.92
CA TRP A 44 -7.61 -0.66 5.16
C TRP A 44 -6.94 -1.90 5.76
N ALA A 45 -5.68 -1.77 6.18
CA ALA A 45 -4.92 -2.89 6.73
C ALA A 45 -5.41 -3.35 8.11
N LYS A 46 -6.16 -2.50 8.81
CA LYS A 46 -6.75 -2.86 10.11
C LYS A 46 -7.96 -3.79 9.98
N VAL A 47 -8.57 -3.83 8.80
CA VAL A 47 -9.74 -4.68 8.56
C VAL A 47 -9.30 -6.13 8.44
N GLU A 48 -9.97 -7.01 9.17
CA GLU A 48 -9.67 -8.45 9.15
C GLU A 48 -9.79 -8.99 7.73
N GLY A 49 -8.80 -9.75 7.31
CA GLY A 49 -8.75 -10.31 5.96
C GLY A 49 -7.98 -9.44 4.96
N ASN A 50 -7.74 -8.18 5.27
CA ASN A 50 -6.93 -7.30 4.42
C ASN A 50 -5.47 -7.35 4.87
N ASN A 51 -4.60 -7.80 3.97
CA ASN A 51 -3.18 -7.93 4.27
C ASN A 51 -2.34 -7.19 3.25
N ILE A 52 -1.34 -6.45 3.74
CA ILE A 52 -0.36 -5.81 2.87
C ILE A 52 0.63 -6.89 2.42
N ILE A 53 0.84 -7.00 1.11
CA ILE A 53 1.77 -7.97 0.53
C ILE A 53 3.19 -7.45 0.74
N ASP A 54 4.02 -8.26 1.38
CA ASP A 54 5.42 -7.92 1.63
C ASP A 54 6.31 -8.97 0.97
N PRO A 55 6.84 -8.67 -0.24
CA PRO A 55 7.67 -9.63 -0.96
C PRO A 55 9.09 -9.75 -0.40
N GLY A 56 9.47 -8.88 0.54
CA GLY A 56 10.84 -8.79 1.03
C GLY A 56 11.68 -7.84 0.18
N ALA A 57 12.84 -7.55 0.68
CA ALA A 57 13.77 -6.61 0.02
C ALA A 57 14.44 -7.21 -1.19
#